data_00baebb176f5957b9124b3513337b848
#
_entry.id   00baebb176f5957b9124b3513337b848
#
_cell.length_a   1.000
_cell.length_b   1.000
_cell.length_c   1.000
_cell.angle_alpha   90.00
_cell.angle_beta   90.00
_cell.angle_gamma   90.00
#
_symmetry.space_group_name_H-M   'P 1'
#
loop_
_entity.id
_entity.type
_entity.pdbx_description
1 polymer ?
#
loop_
_entity_poly.entity_id
_entity_poly.type
_entity_poly.pdbx_seq_one_letter_code
_entity_poly.pdbx_strand_id
1 'polypeptide(L)'
;GRSGFDTEGMVIAEAPEHEIENAKLMAKAGDDPKKLRKIKKKKAPEGFVTWNKQTFERLIETQPETLKPRLRITHSMVISVVEQGGDARTRVHDLIETSLQTPEEKAKLEVRADEIFATLIDSGVVVRTEVPPAPDAPTDAAPDIDYALTVDLPEDFALDQPLSPFLLAALELLDPESETYTMDLISMVEATLEDPKQVLRAQERAARDRAMAEMKADGVEYEERLERIQDVTYEKPLEDLLDAAFDKYCQEVPWANDYQLSPKSVLRDMLESTSDFKGYIQKLGIARSEGILLRYLAEAYRSLDRTVPIEKRDERLRDIISWLGFVVRSVDSSLVDEWEN
;
A
#
# COMPACT_ATOMS: atom_id res chain seq x y z
N GLY A 1 15.31 -15.96 22.64
CA GLY A 1 15.51 -17.20 21.92
C GLY A 1 15.03 -17.07 20.48
N ARG A 2 15.66 -17.78 19.55
CA ARG A 2 15.27 -17.81 18.14
C ARG A 2 14.24 -18.93 17.95
N SER A 3 13.05 -18.59 17.50
CA SER A 3 12.00 -19.56 17.26
C SER A 3 12.49 -20.67 16.29
N GLY A 4 12.31 -21.93 16.70
CA GLY A 4 12.75 -23.10 15.94
C GLY A 4 14.22 -23.53 16.14
N PHE A 5 15.03 -22.71 16.83
CA PHE A 5 16.44 -23.02 17.11
C PHE A 5 16.75 -23.17 18.60
N ASP A 6 16.15 -22.33 19.43
CA ASP A 6 16.35 -22.37 20.87
C ASP A 6 15.20 -23.13 21.55
N THR A 7 15.53 -23.97 22.54
CA THR A 7 14.54 -24.75 23.28
C THR A 7 13.78 -23.90 24.31
N GLU A 8 14.37 -22.78 24.73
CA GLU A 8 13.79 -21.87 25.72
C GLU A 8 13.98 -20.43 25.30
N GLY A 9 13.02 -19.60 25.65
CA GLY A 9 13.05 -18.15 25.46
C GLY A 9 12.56 -17.42 26.70
N MET A 10 13.16 -16.28 27.00
CA MET A 10 12.73 -15.43 28.11
C MET A 10 12.06 -14.18 27.51
N VAL A 11 10.83 -13.89 27.94
CA VAL A 11 10.11 -12.67 27.64
C VAL A 11 9.99 -11.85 28.91
N ILE A 12 10.50 -10.62 28.87
CA ILE A 12 10.39 -9.66 29.97
C ILE A 12 9.40 -8.60 29.52
N ALA A 13 8.29 -8.48 30.26
CA ALA A 13 7.30 -7.45 30.00
C ALA A 13 7.33 -6.40 31.12
N GLU A 14 7.46 -5.13 30.73
CA GLU A 14 7.43 -4.01 31.66
C GLU A 14 5.99 -3.49 31.80
N ALA A 15 5.54 -3.33 33.06
CA ALA A 15 4.20 -2.77 33.28
C ALA A 15 4.13 -1.31 32.86
N PRO A 16 3.06 -0.88 32.17
CA PRO A 16 2.88 0.51 31.78
C PRO A 16 2.90 1.45 32.99
N GLU A 17 3.46 2.65 32.83
CA GLU A 17 3.65 3.61 33.91
C GLU A 17 2.34 3.93 34.65
N HIS A 18 1.24 4.12 33.92
CA HIS A 18 -0.08 4.36 34.52
C HIS A 18 -0.58 3.19 35.38
N GLU A 19 -0.25 1.95 35.04
CA GLU A 19 -0.58 0.77 35.84
C GLU A 19 0.29 0.70 37.12
N ILE A 20 1.58 1.03 37.01
CA ILE A 20 2.48 1.13 38.17
C ILE A 20 2.00 2.19 39.16
N GLU A 21 1.60 3.36 38.64
CA GLU A 21 1.08 4.45 39.49
C GLU A 21 -0.27 4.07 40.11
N ASN A 22 -1.17 3.45 39.36
CA ASN A 22 -2.44 2.95 39.89
C ASN A 22 -2.22 1.91 40.99
N ALA A 23 -1.29 0.99 40.82
CA ALA A 23 -0.93 0.03 41.85
C ALA A 23 -0.38 0.70 43.11
N LYS A 24 0.48 1.72 42.99
CA LYS A 24 0.96 2.52 44.12
C LYS A 24 -0.17 3.26 44.83
N LEU A 25 -1.15 3.82 44.10
CA LEU A 25 -2.31 4.49 44.69
C LEU A 25 -3.20 3.50 45.46
N MET A 26 -3.42 2.31 44.90
CA MET A 26 -4.19 1.26 45.57
C MET A 26 -3.48 0.75 46.84
N ALA A 27 -2.18 0.53 46.75
CA ALA A 27 -1.37 0.10 47.92
C ALA A 27 -1.40 1.12 49.07
N LYS A 28 -1.39 2.44 48.77
CA LYS A 28 -1.51 3.53 49.75
C LYS A 28 -2.90 3.58 50.43
N ALA A 29 -3.94 3.14 49.74
CA ALA A 29 -5.29 3.13 50.26
C ALA A 29 -5.52 1.94 51.24
N GLY A 30 -4.72 0.89 51.09
CA GLY A 30 -4.89 -0.36 51.86
C GLY A 30 -6.26 -0.99 51.62
N ASP A 31 -6.78 -1.69 52.62
CA ASP A 31 -8.06 -2.40 52.58
C ASP A 31 -9.24 -1.51 52.96
N ASP A 32 -9.07 -0.16 53.06
CA ASP A 32 -10.14 0.76 53.43
C ASP A 32 -11.10 1.01 52.22
N PRO A 33 -12.34 0.45 52.30
CA PRO A 33 -13.31 0.58 51.19
C PRO A 33 -13.67 2.04 50.82
N LYS A 34 -13.61 2.98 51.77
CA LYS A 34 -13.92 4.38 51.56
C LYS A 34 -12.81 5.11 50.80
N LYS A 35 -11.55 4.73 51.05
CA LYS A 35 -10.40 5.27 50.35
C LYS A 35 -10.31 4.68 48.93
N LEU A 36 -10.53 3.37 48.79
CA LEU A 36 -10.52 2.71 47.47
C LEU A 36 -11.53 3.30 46.49
N ARG A 37 -12.75 3.63 46.96
CA ARG A 37 -13.80 4.26 46.15
C ARG A 37 -13.46 5.68 45.69
N LYS A 38 -12.55 6.38 46.35
CA LYS A 38 -12.13 7.75 46.01
C LYS A 38 -10.96 7.81 45.06
N ILE A 39 -10.31 6.68 44.77
CA ILE A 39 -9.16 6.65 43.89
C ILE A 39 -9.62 6.89 42.46
N LYS A 40 -9.13 7.98 41.85
CA LYS A 40 -9.22 8.19 40.41
C LYS A 40 -8.04 7.53 39.74
N LYS A 41 -8.28 6.38 39.09
CA LYS A 41 -7.25 5.67 38.33
C LYS A 41 -6.78 6.52 37.14
N LYS A 42 -5.47 6.57 36.90
CA LYS A 42 -4.88 7.16 35.70
C LYS A 42 -5.21 6.27 34.50
N LYS A 43 -5.55 6.92 33.40
CA LYS A 43 -5.77 6.25 32.10
C LYS A 43 -4.45 6.19 31.35
N ALA A 44 -4.34 5.23 30.41
CA ALA A 44 -3.24 5.21 29.49
C ALA A 44 -3.20 6.52 28.67
N PRO A 45 -2.01 7.03 28.31
CA PRO A 45 -1.89 8.11 27.36
C PRO A 45 -2.60 7.77 26.05
N GLU A 46 -3.10 8.77 25.35
CA GLU A 46 -3.78 8.57 24.08
C GLU A 46 -2.82 7.99 23.05
N GLY A 47 -3.23 6.92 22.33
CA GLY A 47 -2.41 6.21 21.36
C GLY A 47 -1.63 5.02 21.90
N PHE A 48 -1.60 4.79 23.23
CA PHE A 48 -0.94 3.62 23.81
C PHE A 48 -1.90 2.45 24.00
N VAL A 49 -1.42 1.24 23.72
CA VAL A 49 -2.16 0.00 23.99
C VAL A 49 -2.19 -0.23 25.52
N THR A 50 -3.40 -0.28 26.07
CA THR A 50 -3.59 -0.61 27.49
C THR A 50 -3.45 -2.08 27.73
N TRP A 51 -2.58 -2.46 28.66
CA TRP A 51 -2.51 -3.81 29.19
C TRP A 51 -2.23 -3.76 30.71
N ASN A 52 -2.68 -4.76 31.39
CA ASN A 52 -2.55 -4.90 32.84
C ASN A 52 -2.17 -6.31 33.21
N LYS A 53 -2.00 -6.59 34.52
CA LYS A 53 -1.61 -7.90 35.01
C LYS A 53 -2.54 -9.02 34.52
N GLN A 54 -3.86 -8.80 34.51
CA GLN A 54 -4.82 -9.80 34.01
C GLN A 54 -4.67 -10.08 32.51
N THR A 55 -4.42 -9.04 31.73
CA THR A 55 -4.16 -9.19 30.29
C THR A 55 -2.90 -10.02 30.08
N PHE A 56 -1.85 -9.76 30.85
CA PHE A 56 -0.59 -10.51 30.79
C PHE A 56 -0.77 -11.97 31.20
N GLU A 57 -1.43 -12.23 32.31
CA GLU A 57 -1.73 -13.58 32.77
C GLU A 57 -2.55 -14.36 31.73
N ARG A 58 -3.57 -13.75 31.14
CA ARG A 58 -4.35 -14.36 30.07
C ARG A 58 -3.50 -14.69 28.84
N LEU A 59 -2.57 -13.81 28.46
CA LEU A 59 -1.66 -14.05 27.32
C LEU A 59 -0.72 -15.22 27.58
N ILE A 60 -0.25 -15.40 28.84
CA ILE A 60 0.59 -16.54 29.20
C ILE A 60 -0.20 -17.87 29.16
N GLU A 61 -1.47 -17.84 29.57
CA GLU A 61 -2.33 -19.02 29.63
C GLU A 61 -2.93 -19.40 28.29
N THR A 62 -3.03 -18.43 27.36
CA THR A 62 -3.60 -18.66 26.04
C THR A 62 -2.65 -19.50 25.18
N GLN A 63 -3.16 -20.55 24.57
CA GLN A 63 -2.38 -21.33 23.60
C GLN A 63 -2.02 -20.44 22.40
N PRO A 64 -0.81 -20.59 21.85
CA PRO A 64 -0.41 -19.88 20.65
C PRO A 64 -1.40 -20.10 19.52
N GLU A 65 -1.76 -19.02 18.83
CA GLU A 65 -2.58 -19.14 17.61
C GLU A 65 -1.82 -19.94 16.55
N THR A 66 -2.52 -20.80 15.85
CA THR A 66 -1.95 -21.54 14.73
C THR A 66 -1.65 -20.54 13.62
N LEU A 67 -0.39 -20.43 13.24
CA LEU A 67 -0.01 -19.62 12.09
C LEU A 67 -0.62 -20.20 10.82
N LYS A 68 -1.45 -19.39 10.14
CA LYS A 68 -1.99 -19.76 8.84
C LYS A 68 -1.10 -19.13 7.77
N PRO A 69 -0.58 -19.91 6.84
CA PRO A 69 0.20 -19.37 5.75
C PRO A 69 -0.70 -18.48 4.88
N ARG A 70 -0.13 -17.40 4.34
CA ARG A 70 -0.86 -16.40 3.54
C ARG A 70 -0.14 -16.12 2.22
N LEU A 71 0.44 -17.15 1.61
CA LEU A 71 1.02 -16.99 0.28
C LEU A 71 -0.07 -16.53 -0.69
N ARG A 72 0.22 -15.49 -1.45
CA ARG A 72 -0.63 -15.00 -2.53
C ARG A 72 0.22 -14.90 -3.77
N ILE A 73 -0.26 -15.43 -4.86
CA ILE A 73 0.38 -15.22 -6.17
C ILE A 73 -0.21 -13.96 -6.76
N THR A 74 0.66 -12.98 -6.97
CA THR A 74 0.32 -11.67 -7.55
C THR A 74 1.12 -11.46 -8.83
N HIS A 75 0.67 -10.53 -9.67
CA HIS A 75 1.38 -10.17 -10.92
C HIS A 75 2.78 -9.66 -10.63
N SER A 76 2.95 -8.83 -9.58
CA SER A 76 4.26 -8.34 -9.16
C SER A 76 5.21 -9.48 -8.79
N MET A 77 4.74 -10.48 -8.04
CA MET A 77 5.55 -11.64 -7.69
C MET A 77 5.96 -12.45 -8.94
N VAL A 78 5.03 -12.68 -9.86
CA VAL A 78 5.34 -13.42 -11.11
C VAL A 78 6.34 -12.65 -11.95
N ILE A 79 6.16 -11.35 -12.13
CA ILE A 79 7.10 -10.51 -12.89
C ILE A 79 8.47 -10.48 -12.25
N SER A 80 8.58 -10.35 -10.92
CA SER A 80 9.87 -10.42 -10.23
C SER A 80 10.57 -11.78 -10.39
N VAL A 81 9.81 -12.86 -10.56
CA VAL A 81 10.38 -14.17 -10.88
C VAL A 81 10.79 -14.26 -12.36
N VAL A 82 10.01 -13.66 -13.27
CA VAL A 82 10.34 -13.60 -14.72
C VAL A 82 11.60 -12.78 -14.96
N GLU A 83 11.78 -11.65 -14.24
CA GLU A 83 12.98 -10.81 -14.35
C GLU A 83 14.29 -11.58 -14.10
N GLN A 84 14.25 -12.63 -13.29
CA GLN A 84 15.40 -13.49 -13.04
C GLN A 84 15.78 -14.40 -14.23
N GLY A 85 15.01 -14.39 -15.33
CA GLY A 85 15.20 -15.22 -16.53
C GLY A 85 14.91 -16.70 -16.31
N GLY A 86 15.01 -17.52 -17.37
CA GLY A 86 14.80 -18.96 -17.33
C GLY A 86 13.33 -19.38 -17.14
N ASP A 87 13.09 -20.63 -16.71
CA ASP A 87 11.72 -21.14 -16.51
C ASP A 87 11.07 -20.58 -15.24
N ALA A 88 10.58 -19.35 -15.35
CA ALA A 88 9.90 -18.64 -14.27
C ALA A 88 8.63 -19.35 -13.80
N ARG A 89 7.91 -20.02 -14.73
CA ARG A 89 6.67 -20.74 -14.37
C ARG A 89 6.96 -21.90 -13.43
N THR A 90 7.93 -22.74 -13.76
CA THR A 90 8.36 -23.86 -12.89
C THR A 90 8.79 -23.34 -11.52
N ARG A 91 9.55 -22.24 -11.45
CA ARG A 91 9.94 -21.65 -10.16
C ARG A 91 8.77 -21.16 -9.32
N VAL A 92 7.74 -20.54 -9.91
CA VAL A 92 6.54 -20.14 -9.19
C VAL A 92 5.78 -21.36 -8.68
N HIS A 93 5.65 -22.44 -9.48
CA HIS A 93 5.04 -23.69 -9.03
C HIS A 93 5.83 -24.34 -7.89
N ASP A 94 7.17 -24.34 -7.93
CA ASP A 94 8.02 -24.84 -6.85
C ASP A 94 7.83 -24.04 -5.54
N LEU A 95 7.67 -22.71 -5.64
CA LEU A 95 7.36 -21.87 -4.49
C LEU A 95 5.99 -22.22 -3.88
N ILE A 96 4.99 -22.51 -4.70
CA ILE A 96 3.67 -22.95 -4.23
C ILE A 96 3.79 -24.31 -3.55
N GLU A 97 4.48 -25.26 -4.20
CA GLU A 97 4.61 -26.62 -3.70
C GLU A 97 5.38 -26.69 -2.38
N THR A 98 6.42 -25.89 -2.21
CA THR A 98 7.21 -25.81 -0.96
C THR A 98 6.51 -25.00 0.13
N SER A 99 5.41 -24.31 -0.17
CA SER A 99 4.67 -23.52 0.82
C SER A 99 3.94 -24.40 1.84
N LEU A 100 3.53 -23.78 2.96
CA LEU A 100 2.83 -24.47 4.04
C LEU A 100 1.30 -24.49 3.90
N GLN A 101 0.75 -24.11 2.71
CA GLN A 101 -0.66 -24.20 2.44
C GLN A 101 -1.16 -25.64 2.34
N THR A 102 -2.48 -25.81 2.52
CA THR A 102 -3.12 -27.10 2.29
C THR A 102 -3.08 -27.49 0.80
N PRO A 103 -3.15 -28.79 0.46
CA PRO A 103 -3.16 -29.22 -0.94
C PRO A 103 -4.24 -28.54 -1.79
N GLU A 104 -5.41 -28.26 -1.20
CA GLU A 104 -6.52 -27.59 -1.89
C GLU A 104 -6.21 -26.10 -2.17
N GLU A 105 -5.52 -25.44 -1.21
CA GLU A 105 -5.07 -24.05 -1.38
C GLU A 105 -3.95 -23.98 -2.41
N LYS A 106 -2.99 -24.91 -2.40
CA LYS A 106 -1.93 -25.02 -3.41
C LYS A 106 -2.50 -25.14 -4.81
N ALA A 107 -3.44 -26.07 -5.03
CA ALA A 107 -4.08 -26.24 -6.33
C ALA A 107 -4.74 -24.94 -6.84
N LYS A 108 -5.38 -24.16 -5.96
CA LYS A 108 -5.93 -22.84 -6.32
C LYS A 108 -4.85 -21.83 -6.68
N LEU A 109 -3.73 -21.84 -5.95
CA LEU A 109 -2.59 -20.94 -6.24
C LEU A 109 -1.92 -21.30 -7.56
N GLU A 110 -1.81 -22.58 -7.91
CA GLU A 110 -1.29 -23.04 -9.22
C GLU A 110 -2.16 -22.56 -10.38
N VAL A 111 -3.49 -22.76 -10.28
CA VAL A 111 -4.42 -22.24 -11.28
C VAL A 111 -4.28 -20.72 -11.42
N ARG A 112 -4.20 -20.02 -10.29
CA ARG A 112 -4.01 -18.56 -10.30
C ARG A 112 -2.68 -18.13 -10.92
N ALA A 113 -1.60 -18.85 -10.66
CA ALA A 113 -0.29 -18.58 -11.27
C ALA A 113 -0.37 -18.74 -12.80
N ASP A 114 -1.00 -19.82 -13.28
CA ASP A 114 -1.15 -20.08 -14.72
C ASP A 114 -2.02 -19.02 -15.41
N GLU A 115 -3.10 -18.58 -14.78
CA GLU A 115 -3.92 -17.47 -15.28
C GLU A 115 -3.11 -16.17 -15.40
N ILE A 116 -2.27 -15.85 -14.40
CA ILE A 116 -1.40 -14.68 -14.44
C ILE A 116 -0.37 -14.79 -15.57
N PHE A 117 0.30 -15.94 -15.72
CA PHE A 117 1.25 -16.16 -16.83
C PHE A 117 0.56 -16.00 -18.18
N ALA A 118 -0.61 -16.63 -18.39
CA ALA A 118 -1.38 -16.50 -19.61
C ALA A 118 -1.68 -15.02 -19.93
N THR A 119 -2.17 -14.29 -18.94
CA THR A 119 -2.52 -12.88 -19.09
C THR A 119 -1.31 -11.99 -19.41
N LEU A 120 -0.17 -12.22 -18.74
CA LEU A 120 1.07 -11.47 -19.01
C LEU A 120 1.64 -11.75 -20.40
N ILE A 121 1.47 -12.99 -20.91
CA ILE A 121 1.87 -13.37 -22.26
C ILE A 121 0.92 -12.75 -23.29
N ASP A 122 -0.40 -12.87 -23.09
CA ASP A 122 -1.42 -12.35 -24.01
C ASP A 122 -1.37 -10.81 -24.11
N SER A 123 -1.06 -10.13 -23.02
CA SER A 123 -0.84 -8.67 -22.99
C SER A 123 0.49 -8.22 -23.57
N GLY A 124 1.38 -9.16 -23.93
CA GLY A 124 2.69 -8.86 -24.48
C GLY A 124 3.72 -8.33 -23.47
N VAL A 125 3.43 -8.38 -22.17
CA VAL A 125 4.37 -7.96 -21.11
C VAL A 125 5.45 -9.01 -20.90
N VAL A 126 5.11 -10.29 -21.09
CA VAL A 126 6.04 -11.42 -20.99
C VAL A 126 6.07 -12.18 -22.31
N VAL A 127 7.26 -12.52 -22.77
CA VAL A 127 7.46 -13.42 -23.91
C VAL A 127 7.94 -14.77 -23.40
N ARG A 128 7.29 -15.84 -23.88
CA ARG A 128 7.73 -17.23 -23.68
C ARG A 128 8.51 -17.69 -24.90
N THR A 129 9.74 -18.12 -24.70
CA THR A 129 10.63 -18.61 -25.77
C THR A 129 11.04 -20.05 -25.48
N GLU A 130 11.10 -20.88 -26.52
CA GLU A 130 11.66 -22.21 -26.42
C GLU A 130 13.16 -22.15 -26.78
N VAL A 131 14.00 -22.51 -25.81
CA VAL A 131 15.44 -22.52 -25.97
C VAL A 131 15.85 -23.93 -26.37
N PRO A 132 16.57 -24.12 -27.51
CA PRO A 132 17.05 -25.44 -27.91
C PRO A 132 17.92 -26.06 -26.80
N PRO A 133 17.81 -27.36 -26.56
CA PRO A 133 18.63 -28.04 -25.57
C PRO A 133 20.15 -27.87 -25.91
N ALA A 134 20.99 -27.88 -24.88
CA ALA A 134 22.42 -27.74 -25.03
C ALA A 134 23.00 -28.82 -26.01
N PRO A 135 24.07 -28.51 -26.74
CA PRO A 135 24.64 -29.43 -27.76
C PRO A 135 25.05 -30.81 -27.23
N ASP A 136 25.24 -30.92 -25.91
CA ASP A 136 25.63 -32.12 -25.17
C ASP A 136 24.45 -32.78 -24.43
N ALA A 137 23.23 -32.26 -24.60
CA ALA A 137 22.03 -32.82 -24.02
C ALA A 137 21.62 -34.14 -24.70
N PRO A 138 20.88 -35.04 -24.04
CA PRO A 138 20.31 -36.22 -24.68
C PRO A 138 19.47 -35.87 -25.90
N THR A 139 19.49 -36.76 -26.94
CA THR A 139 18.81 -36.52 -28.22
C THR A 139 17.28 -36.35 -28.11
N ASP A 140 16.71 -36.78 -27.02
CA ASP A 140 15.27 -36.71 -26.67
C ASP A 140 14.97 -35.66 -25.59
N ALA A 141 15.92 -34.77 -25.26
CA ALA A 141 15.71 -33.69 -24.34
C ALA A 141 14.66 -32.71 -24.88
N ALA A 142 13.67 -32.40 -24.07
CA ALA A 142 12.71 -31.33 -24.37
C ALA A 142 13.42 -29.95 -24.38
N PRO A 143 12.96 -29.01 -25.22
CA PRO A 143 13.49 -27.66 -25.17
C PRO A 143 13.25 -27.02 -23.80
N ASP A 144 14.22 -26.27 -23.33
CA ASP A 144 14.06 -25.45 -22.14
C ASP A 144 13.11 -24.28 -22.44
N ILE A 145 12.37 -23.86 -21.46
CA ILE A 145 11.45 -22.71 -21.58
C ILE A 145 12.10 -21.53 -20.88
N ASP A 146 12.12 -20.41 -21.55
CA ASP A 146 12.57 -19.13 -21.02
C ASP A 146 11.44 -18.13 -21.06
N TYR A 147 11.28 -17.40 -19.97
CA TYR A 147 10.34 -16.30 -19.85
C TYR A 147 11.12 -14.99 -19.67
N ALA A 148 10.86 -14.02 -20.52
CA ALA A 148 11.52 -12.72 -20.49
C ALA A 148 10.47 -11.59 -20.50
N LEU A 149 10.81 -10.47 -19.88
CA LEU A 149 10.03 -9.25 -19.99
C LEU A 149 10.31 -8.58 -21.34
N THR A 150 9.28 -8.02 -21.95
CA THR A 150 9.37 -7.30 -23.24
C THR A 150 9.71 -5.83 -23.07
N VAL A 151 9.59 -5.30 -21.86
CA VAL A 151 9.84 -3.91 -21.51
C VAL A 151 11.14 -3.84 -20.72
N ASP A 152 12.04 -2.91 -21.10
CA ASP A 152 13.19 -2.57 -20.27
C ASP A 152 12.68 -1.89 -18.99
N LEU A 153 12.61 -2.68 -17.93
CA LEU A 153 12.26 -2.19 -16.63
C LEU A 153 13.49 -1.57 -15.95
N PRO A 154 13.34 -0.53 -15.12
CA PRO A 154 14.44 -0.05 -14.29
C PRO A 154 15.06 -1.18 -13.49
N GLU A 155 16.40 -1.15 -13.22
CA GLU A 155 17.11 -2.19 -12.46
C GLU A 155 16.44 -2.55 -11.13
N ASP A 156 15.72 -1.57 -10.52
CA ASP A 156 14.97 -1.72 -9.27
C ASP A 156 13.45 -1.80 -9.51
N PHE A 157 13.01 -2.18 -10.71
CA PHE A 157 11.57 -2.26 -11.02
C PHE A 157 10.85 -3.23 -10.08
N ALA A 158 9.85 -2.73 -9.40
CA ALA A 158 8.94 -3.54 -8.62
C ALA A 158 7.49 -3.11 -8.90
N LEU A 159 6.65 -4.06 -9.25
CA LEU A 159 5.21 -3.85 -9.27
C LEU A 159 4.68 -3.89 -7.84
N ASP A 160 4.88 -2.80 -7.12
CA ASP A 160 4.48 -2.68 -5.71
C ASP A 160 2.95 -2.77 -5.51
N GLN A 161 2.19 -2.46 -6.57
CA GLN A 161 0.73 -2.43 -6.53
C GLN A 161 0.11 -3.39 -7.55
N PRO A 162 -1.02 -4.02 -7.24
CA PRO A 162 -1.70 -4.94 -8.15
C PRO A 162 -2.07 -4.31 -9.50
N LEU A 163 -2.32 -3.00 -9.54
CA LEU A 163 -2.67 -2.24 -10.75
C LEU A 163 -1.46 -1.58 -11.42
N SER A 164 -0.22 -1.88 -11.03
CA SER A 164 0.97 -1.35 -11.72
C SER A 164 1.03 -1.71 -13.20
N PRO A 165 0.60 -2.90 -13.68
CA PRO A 165 0.52 -3.18 -15.11
C PRO A 165 -0.47 -2.27 -15.85
N PHE A 166 -1.60 -1.95 -15.24
CA PHE A 166 -2.53 -0.95 -15.77
C PHE A 166 -1.88 0.43 -15.81
N LEU A 167 -1.20 0.82 -14.74
CA LEU A 167 -0.50 2.11 -14.70
C LEU A 167 0.46 2.27 -15.87
N LEU A 168 1.31 1.27 -16.15
CA LEU A 168 2.24 1.30 -17.28
C LEU A 168 1.52 1.50 -18.61
N ALA A 169 0.42 0.76 -18.85
CA ALA A 169 -0.38 0.93 -20.07
C ALA A 169 -1.06 2.31 -20.13
N ALA A 170 -1.53 2.82 -19.01
CA ALA A 170 -2.22 4.11 -18.94
C ALA A 170 -1.28 5.32 -19.12
N LEU A 171 0.02 5.20 -18.77
CA LEU A 171 1.01 6.27 -18.98
C LEU A 171 1.14 6.69 -20.45
N GLU A 172 0.85 5.79 -21.40
CA GLU A 172 0.87 6.10 -22.83
C GLU A 172 -0.27 7.05 -23.26
N LEU A 173 -1.28 7.24 -22.41
CA LEU A 173 -2.39 8.17 -22.67
C LEU A 173 -2.05 9.62 -22.36
N LEU A 174 -0.96 9.86 -21.65
CA LEU A 174 -0.54 11.21 -21.28
C LEU A 174 0.29 11.84 -22.39
N ASP A 175 0.07 13.14 -22.63
CA ASP A 175 0.89 13.95 -23.52
C ASP A 175 2.11 14.51 -22.76
N PRO A 176 3.35 14.04 -23.08
CA PRO A 176 4.57 14.51 -22.42
C PRO A 176 4.85 16.00 -22.58
N GLU A 177 4.27 16.65 -23.61
CA GLU A 177 4.45 18.06 -23.87
C GLU A 177 3.42 18.94 -23.12
N SER A 178 2.47 18.32 -22.39
CA SER A 178 1.49 19.05 -21.62
C SER A 178 2.11 19.72 -20.40
N GLU A 179 1.70 20.96 -20.11
CA GLU A 179 2.08 21.66 -18.87
C GLU A 179 1.61 20.92 -17.59
N THR A 180 0.58 20.09 -17.71
CA THR A 180 0.00 19.31 -16.61
C THR A 180 0.60 17.91 -16.50
N TYR A 181 1.47 17.49 -17.43
CA TYR A 181 1.99 16.13 -17.55
C TYR A 181 2.43 15.52 -16.22
N THR A 182 3.32 16.21 -15.48
CA THR A 182 3.81 15.71 -14.18
C THR A 182 2.68 15.48 -13.18
N MET A 183 1.72 16.41 -13.08
CA MET A 183 0.61 16.32 -12.14
C MET A 183 -0.40 15.24 -12.57
N ASP A 184 -0.60 15.07 -13.86
CA ASP A 184 -1.48 14.04 -14.40
C ASP A 184 -0.87 12.65 -14.22
N LEU A 185 0.44 12.52 -14.39
CA LEU A 185 1.17 11.29 -14.09
C LEU A 185 1.06 10.93 -12.60
N ILE A 186 1.25 11.88 -11.70
CA ILE A 186 1.06 11.69 -10.26
C ILE A 186 -0.38 11.22 -9.99
N SER A 187 -1.39 11.82 -10.61
CA SER A 187 -2.79 11.44 -10.43
C SER A 187 -3.07 10.01 -10.91
N MET A 188 -2.44 9.57 -11.99
CA MET A 188 -2.52 8.18 -12.46
C MET A 188 -1.91 7.20 -11.44
N VAL A 189 -0.74 7.52 -10.90
CA VAL A 189 -0.13 6.71 -9.83
C VAL A 189 -1.05 6.66 -8.61
N GLU A 190 -1.54 7.80 -8.15
CA GLU A 190 -2.43 7.87 -6.99
C GLU A 190 -3.69 7.03 -7.17
N ALA A 191 -4.26 6.97 -8.38
CA ALA A 191 -5.45 6.19 -8.67
C ALA A 191 -5.27 4.68 -8.47
N THR A 192 -4.04 4.17 -8.54
CA THR A 192 -3.71 2.75 -8.35
C THR A 192 -3.39 2.39 -6.89
N LEU A 193 -3.17 3.37 -6.02
CA LEU A 193 -2.82 3.15 -4.62
C LEU A 193 -4.05 2.88 -3.74
N GLU A 194 -3.83 2.23 -2.59
CA GLU A 194 -4.88 2.07 -1.58
C GLU A 194 -5.36 3.41 -1.04
N ASP A 195 -6.66 3.47 -0.69
CA ASP A 195 -7.28 4.69 -0.18
C ASP A 195 -6.84 5.02 1.24
N PRO A 196 -6.21 6.19 1.47
CA PRO A 196 -5.98 6.71 2.79
C PRO A 196 -7.29 7.33 3.34
N LYS A 197 -8.27 6.48 3.65
CA LYS A 197 -9.67 6.85 3.95
C LYS A 197 -9.84 8.03 4.90
N GLN A 198 -8.94 8.16 5.89
CA GLN A 198 -9.04 9.26 6.87
C GLN A 198 -8.59 10.59 6.28
N VAL A 199 -7.60 10.57 5.38
CA VAL A 199 -7.13 11.76 4.65
C VAL A 199 -8.20 12.19 3.65
N LEU A 200 -8.74 11.26 2.86
CA LEU A 200 -9.80 11.54 1.89
C LEU A 200 -11.05 12.13 2.55
N ARG A 201 -11.46 11.61 3.71
CA ARG A 201 -12.57 12.20 4.49
C ARG A 201 -12.27 13.61 4.98
N ALA A 202 -11.01 13.92 5.26
CA ALA A 202 -10.62 15.27 5.66
C ALA A 202 -10.62 16.23 4.47
N GLN A 203 -10.14 15.78 3.31
CA GLN A 203 -10.24 16.56 2.06
C GLN A 203 -11.70 16.81 1.68
N GLU A 204 -12.55 15.78 1.73
CA GLU A 204 -13.99 15.92 1.46
C GLU A 204 -14.64 16.94 2.39
N ARG A 205 -14.34 16.91 3.69
CA ARG A 205 -14.83 17.90 4.65
C ARG A 205 -14.36 19.30 4.29
N ALA A 206 -13.07 19.47 3.97
CA ALA A 206 -12.51 20.76 3.58
C ALA A 206 -13.14 21.29 2.27
N ALA A 207 -13.42 20.40 1.30
CA ALA A 207 -14.10 20.75 0.06
C ALA A 207 -15.55 21.19 0.34
N ARG A 208 -16.28 20.48 1.19
CA ARG A 208 -17.65 20.86 1.60
C ARG A 208 -17.68 22.16 2.35
N ASP A 209 -16.75 22.40 3.27
CA ASP A 209 -16.67 23.65 4.02
C ASP A 209 -16.42 24.85 3.07
N ARG A 210 -15.54 24.66 2.09
CA ARG A 210 -15.26 25.67 1.05
C ARG A 210 -16.49 25.94 0.17
N ALA A 211 -17.09 24.89 -0.38
CA ALA A 211 -18.30 25.01 -1.20
C ALA A 211 -19.46 25.67 -0.45
N MET A 212 -19.64 25.33 0.84
CA MET A 212 -20.66 25.96 1.69
C MET A 212 -20.39 27.47 1.87
N ALA A 213 -19.13 27.86 2.05
CA ALA A 213 -18.75 29.26 2.18
C ALA A 213 -18.96 30.05 0.87
N GLU A 214 -18.58 29.47 -0.27
CA GLU A 214 -18.78 30.04 -1.60
C GLU A 214 -20.27 30.20 -1.91
N MET A 215 -21.07 29.17 -1.79
CA MET A 215 -22.52 29.24 -2.01
C MET A 215 -23.20 30.25 -1.07
N LYS A 216 -22.68 30.41 0.14
CA LYS A 216 -23.18 31.44 1.07
C LYS A 216 -22.82 32.86 0.60
N ALA A 217 -21.61 33.04 0.08
CA ALA A 217 -21.17 34.33 -0.47
C ALA A 217 -21.98 34.70 -1.72
N ASP A 218 -22.35 33.72 -2.53
CA ASP A 218 -23.16 33.87 -3.73
C ASP A 218 -24.67 34.05 -3.42
N GLY A 219 -25.07 34.04 -2.15
CA GLY A 219 -26.44 34.26 -1.73
C GLY A 219 -27.39 33.07 -1.97
N VAL A 220 -26.87 31.86 -2.18
CA VAL A 220 -27.68 30.65 -2.34
C VAL A 220 -28.46 30.36 -1.06
N GLU A 221 -29.73 30.04 -1.18
CA GLU A 221 -30.60 29.69 -0.04
C GLU A 221 -30.08 28.48 0.75
N TYR A 222 -30.34 28.46 2.05
CA TYR A 222 -29.77 27.46 2.94
C TYR A 222 -30.17 26.01 2.59
N GLU A 223 -31.43 25.79 2.24
CA GLU A 223 -31.94 24.48 1.86
C GLU A 223 -31.28 23.98 0.57
N GLU A 224 -31.14 24.83 -0.42
CA GLU A 224 -30.46 24.52 -1.67
C GLU A 224 -28.96 24.23 -1.46
N ARG A 225 -28.31 24.95 -0.53
CA ARG A 225 -26.92 24.62 -0.15
C ARG A 225 -26.80 23.24 0.46
N LEU A 226 -27.76 22.81 1.30
CA LEU A 226 -27.77 21.48 1.91
C LEU A 226 -27.95 20.37 0.86
N GLU A 227 -28.69 20.61 -0.20
CA GLU A 227 -28.82 19.64 -1.30
C GLU A 227 -27.53 19.55 -2.10
N ARG A 228 -27.01 20.70 -2.56
CA ARG A 228 -25.79 20.76 -3.39
C ARG A 228 -24.53 20.23 -2.68
N ILE A 229 -24.44 20.38 -1.35
CA ILE A 229 -23.27 19.95 -0.59
C ILE A 229 -23.14 18.41 -0.54
N GLN A 230 -24.22 17.68 -0.77
CA GLN A 230 -24.19 16.20 -0.75
C GLN A 230 -23.36 15.63 -1.91
N ASP A 231 -23.31 16.33 -3.03
CA ASP A 231 -22.57 15.92 -4.21
C ASP A 231 -21.11 16.37 -4.18
N VAL A 232 -20.73 17.20 -3.19
CA VAL A 232 -19.35 17.67 -3.06
C VAL A 232 -18.49 16.60 -2.40
N THR A 233 -17.43 16.21 -3.10
CA THR A 233 -16.43 15.23 -2.65
C THR A 233 -15.02 15.81 -2.83
N TYR A 234 -14.00 15.03 -2.51
CA TYR A 234 -12.61 15.39 -2.82
C TYR A 234 -12.36 15.35 -4.33
N GLU A 235 -11.32 16.05 -4.77
CA GLU A 235 -10.96 16.11 -6.19
C GLU A 235 -10.46 14.77 -6.70
N LYS A 236 -10.92 14.40 -7.89
CA LYS A 236 -10.58 13.18 -8.60
C LYS A 236 -10.06 13.49 -10.01
N PRO A 237 -8.83 13.97 -10.12
CA PRO A 237 -8.27 14.32 -11.43
C PRO A 237 -8.28 13.11 -12.36
N LEU A 238 -8.55 13.35 -13.63
CA LEU A 238 -8.59 12.35 -14.70
C LEU A 238 -9.61 11.21 -14.50
N GLU A 239 -10.64 11.36 -13.61
CA GLU A 239 -11.61 10.30 -13.31
C GLU A 239 -12.19 9.69 -14.59
N ASP A 240 -12.77 10.50 -15.49
CA ASP A 240 -13.40 10.01 -16.72
C ASP A 240 -12.40 9.28 -17.65
N LEU A 241 -11.18 9.81 -17.79
CA LEU A 241 -10.13 9.21 -18.59
C LEU A 241 -9.68 7.86 -18.02
N LEU A 242 -9.47 7.83 -16.71
CA LEU A 242 -9.00 6.66 -16.00
C LEU A 242 -10.05 5.55 -15.97
N ASP A 243 -11.31 5.89 -15.74
CA ASP A 243 -12.42 4.92 -15.75
C ASP A 243 -12.58 4.31 -17.14
N ALA A 244 -12.59 5.14 -18.21
CA ALA A 244 -12.68 4.65 -19.59
C ALA A 244 -11.48 3.77 -19.99
N ALA A 245 -10.26 4.15 -19.57
CA ALA A 245 -9.06 3.36 -19.82
C ALA A 245 -9.06 2.04 -19.04
N PHE A 246 -9.52 2.07 -17.79
CA PHE A 246 -9.59 0.89 -16.95
C PHE A 246 -10.65 -0.10 -17.41
N ASP A 247 -11.82 0.39 -17.81
CA ASP A 247 -12.87 -0.44 -18.41
C ASP A 247 -12.38 -1.18 -19.67
N LYS A 248 -11.64 -0.48 -20.53
CA LYS A 248 -11.01 -1.08 -21.69
C LYS A 248 -9.96 -2.11 -21.30
N TYR A 249 -9.09 -1.76 -20.35
CA TYR A 249 -8.06 -2.66 -19.85
C TYR A 249 -8.65 -3.94 -19.24
N CYS A 250 -9.74 -3.85 -18.49
CA CYS A 250 -10.43 -4.99 -17.91
C CYS A 250 -11.03 -5.96 -18.97
N GLN A 251 -11.35 -5.46 -20.17
CA GLN A 251 -11.81 -6.33 -21.27
C GLN A 251 -10.69 -7.19 -21.83
N GLU A 252 -9.46 -6.65 -21.87
CA GLU A 252 -8.26 -7.33 -22.34
C GLU A 252 -7.59 -8.15 -21.22
N VAL A 253 -7.77 -7.74 -19.97
CA VAL A 253 -7.11 -8.28 -18.78
C VAL A 253 -8.17 -8.60 -17.70
N PRO A 254 -8.89 -9.75 -17.82
CA PRO A 254 -10.04 -10.06 -16.99
C PRO A 254 -9.81 -10.05 -15.48
N TRP A 255 -8.61 -10.40 -15.00
CA TRP A 255 -8.29 -10.38 -13.58
C TRP A 255 -8.28 -8.96 -12.98
N ALA A 256 -8.12 -7.92 -13.81
CA ALA A 256 -8.17 -6.53 -13.33
C ALA A 256 -9.54 -6.17 -12.74
N ASN A 257 -10.61 -6.89 -13.12
CA ASN A 257 -11.94 -6.74 -12.53
C ASN A 257 -12.00 -7.11 -11.02
N ASP A 258 -11.00 -7.83 -10.50
CA ASP A 258 -10.91 -8.13 -9.07
C ASP A 258 -10.46 -6.91 -8.25
N TYR A 259 -10.04 -5.84 -8.91
CA TYR A 259 -9.53 -4.61 -8.32
C TYR A 259 -10.40 -3.42 -8.69
N GLN A 260 -10.33 -2.38 -7.89
CA GLN A 260 -11.04 -1.14 -8.13
C GLN A 260 -10.04 0.00 -8.28
N LEU A 261 -10.11 0.71 -9.37
CA LEU A 261 -9.41 1.96 -9.55
C LEU A 261 -10.05 3.03 -8.65
N SER A 262 -9.24 3.86 -8.03
CA SER A 262 -9.74 4.89 -7.12
C SER A 262 -9.06 6.24 -7.41
N PRO A 263 -9.58 7.03 -8.36
CA PRO A 263 -9.09 8.38 -8.63
C PRO A 263 -9.14 9.26 -7.38
N LYS A 264 -8.01 9.88 -7.05
CA LYS A 264 -7.84 10.73 -5.86
C LYS A 264 -6.64 11.66 -6.05
N SER A 265 -6.52 12.67 -5.20
CA SER A 265 -5.45 13.66 -5.27
C SER A 265 -4.93 14.03 -3.89
N VAL A 266 -4.19 13.16 -3.22
CA VAL A 266 -3.61 13.44 -1.90
C VAL A 266 -2.24 14.10 -2.05
N LEU A 267 -1.32 13.45 -2.77
CA LEU A 267 -0.01 14.00 -3.08
C LEU A 267 -0.13 15.25 -3.96
N ARG A 268 -0.97 15.19 -5.01
CA ARG A 268 -1.22 16.32 -5.89
C ARG A 268 -1.75 17.54 -5.13
N ASP A 269 -2.79 17.41 -4.28
CA ASP A 269 -3.32 18.52 -3.46
C ASP A 269 -2.26 19.07 -2.50
N MET A 270 -1.41 18.22 -1.94
CA MET A 270 -0.30 18.67 -1.09
C MET A 270 0.71 19.51 -1.88
N LEU A 271 1.10 19.09 -3.08
CA LEU A 271 2.03 19.80 -3.96
C LEU A 271 1.43 21.12 -4.48
N GLU A 272 0.19 21.10 -4.95
CA GLU A 272 -0.51 22.28 -5.48
C GLU A 272 -0.79 23.31 -4.38
N SER A 273 -1.03 22.88 -3.15
CA SER A 273 -1.19 23.79 -2.01
C SER A 273 0.13 24.33 -1.46
N THR A 274 1.26 23.98 -2.07
CA THR A 274 2.62 24.36 -1.60
C THR A 274 2.87 24.10 -0.11
N SER A 275 2.22 23.07 0.43
CA SER A 275 2.33 22.70 1.82
C SER A 275 3.45 21.67 2.02
N ASP A 276 4.26 21.86 3.05
CA ASP A 276 5.10 20.78 3.55
C ASP A 276 4.23 19.73 4.28
N PHE A 277 4.82 18.61 4.67
CA PHE A 277 4.12 17.52 5.36
C PHE A 277 3.35 18.00 6.60
N LYS A 278 3.99 18.81 7.45
CA LYS A 278 3.37 19.33 8.68
C LYS A 278 2.28 20.36 8.38
N GLY A 279 2.51 21.24 7.43
CA GLY A 279 1.54 22.23 6.97
C GLY A 279 0.28 21.57 6.41
N TYR A 280 0.44 20.48 5.64
CA TYR A 280 -0.68 19.73 5.10
C TYR A 280 -1.50 19.02 6.18
N ILE A 281 -0.85 18.40 7.17
CA ILE A 281 -1.51 17.84 8.34
C ILE A 281 -2.34 18.89 9.08
N GLN A 282 -1.78 20.08 9.26
CA GLN A 282 -2.48 21.20 9.93
C GLN A 282 -3.65 21.71 9.09
N LYS A 283 -3.45 21.89 7.78
CA LYS A 283 -4.50 22.31 6.82
C LYS A 283 -5.72 21.39 6.88
N LEU A 284 -5.50 20.08 6.93
CA LEU A 284 -6.57 19.08 6.96
C LEU A 284 -7.06 18.72 8.39
N GLY A 285 -6.36 19.18 9.44
CA GLY A 285 -6.70 18.83 10.81
C GLY A 285 -6.54 17.35 11.15
N ILE A 286 -5.58 16.65 10.54
CA ILE A 286 -5.38 15.20 10.63
C ILE A 286 -4.19 14.78 11.50
N ALA A 287 -3.82 15.57 12.51
CA ALA A 287 -2.68 15.27 13.37
C ALA A 287 -2.68 13.85 13.98
N ARG A 288 -3.87 13.27 14.23
CA ARG A 288 -3.99 11.90 14.73
C ARG A 288 -3.82 10.80 13.66
N SER A 289 -3.76 11.19 12.41
CA SER A 289 -3.68 10.31 11.24
C SER A 289 -2.44 10.59 10.40
N GLU A 290 -1.44 11.28 10.98
CA GLU A 290 -0.19 11.61 10.27
C GLU A 290 0.52 10.37 9.74
N GLY A 291 0.53 9.25 10.50
CA GLY A 291 1.11 7.99 10.06
C GLY A 291 0.40 7.36 8.86
N ILE A 292 -0.90 7.63 8.65
CA ILE A 292 -1.63 7.17 7.46
C ILE A 292 -1.18 7.97 6.24
N LEU A 293 -1.07 9.30 6.37
CA LEU A 293 -0.55 10.15 5.31
C LEU A 293 0.89 9.77 4.96
N LEU A 294 1.74 9.59 5.98
CA LEU A 294 3.15 9.22 5.76
C LEU A 294 3.30 7.89 5.01
N ARG A 295 2.54 6.87 5.40
CA ARG A 295 2.53 5.58 4.70
C ARG A 295 2.08 5.75 3.25
N TYR A 296 1.02 6.50 3.01
CA TYR A 296 0.53 6.78 1.66
C TYR A 296 1.58 7.48 0.80
N LEU A 297 2.28 8.48 1.34
CA LEU A 297 3.37 9.16 0.65
C LEU A 297 4.57 8.24 0.37
N ALA A 298 4.86 7.31 1.29
CA ALA A 298 5.90 6.29 1.07
C ALA A 298 5.51 5.30 -0.05
N GLU A 299 4.23 4.93 -0.14
CA GLU A 299 3.72 4.10 -1.24
C GLU A 299 3.72 4.85 -2.57
N ALA A 300 3.33 6.13 -2.57
CA ALA A 300 3.41 6.99 -3.74
C ALA A 300 4.86 7.17 -4.22
N TYR A 301 5.80 7.41 -3.29
CA TYR A 301 7.22 7.48 -3.58
C TYR A 301 7.70 6.21 -4.29
N ARG A 302 7.43 5.03 -3.72
CA ARG A 302 7.84 3.74 -4.30
C ARG A 302 7.26 3.51 -5.69
N SER A 303 5.96 3.76 -5.87
CA SER A 303 5.32 3.59 -7.18
C SER A 303 5.89 4.55 -8.23
N LEU A 304 6.16 5.81 -7.87
CA LEU A 304 6.80 6.79 -8.76
C LEU A 304 8.24 6.41 -9.09
N ASP A 305 8.99 5.92 -8.10
CA ASP A 305 10.41 5.61 -8.25
C ASP A 305 10.68 4.26 -8.89
N ARG A 306 9.83 3.27 -8.66
CA ARG A 306 10.07 1.89 -9.14
C ARG A 306 9.18 1.47 -10.29
N THR A 307 7.98 2.02 -10.43
CA THR A 307 7.04 1.61 -11.47
C THR A 307 7.07 2.53 -12.69
N VAL A 308 7.27 3.84 -12.48
CA VAL A 308 7.30 4.79 -13.62
C VAL A 308 8.63 4.69 -14.35
N PRO A 309 8.64 4.38 -15.67
CA PRO A 309 9.87 4.28 -16.46
C PRO A 309 10.68 5.58 -16.44
N ILE A 310 12.00 5.48 -16.46
CA ILE A 310 12.91 6.64 -16.36
C ILE A 310 12.71 7.62 -17.52
N GLU A 311 12.42 7.11 -18.71
CA GLU A 311 12.14 7.90 -19.93
C GLU A 311 10.83 8.70 -19.86
N LYS A 312 9.91 8.30 -18.99
CA LYS A 312 8.66 9.03 -18.74
C LYS A 312 8.79 10.09 -17.65
N ARG A 313 9.96 10.18 -16.98
CA ARG A 313 10.21 11.13 -15.90
C ARG A 313 10.83 12.42 -16.43
N ASP A 314 10.05 13.49 -16.45
CA ASP A 314 10.57 14.83 -16.68
C ASP A 314 11.40 15.35 -15.48
N GLU A 315 12.03 16.51 -15.62
CA GLU A 315 12.85 17.11 -14.55
C GLU A 315 12.04 17.38 -13.28
N ARG A 316 10.82 17.89 -13.45
CA ARG A 316 9.91 18.20 -12.35
C ARG A 316 9.51 16.97 -11.55
N LEU A 317 9.23 15.86 -12.23
CA LEU A 317 8.89 14.59 -11.55
C LEU A 317 10.08 14.03 -10.77
N ARG A 318 11.30 14.10 -11.33
CA ARG A 318 12.51 13.68 -10.62
C ARG A 318 12.76 14.47 -9.34
N ASP A 319 12.53 15.78 -9.39
CA ASP A 319 12.61 16.65 -8.22
C ASP A 319 11.57 16.27 -7.17
N ILE A 320 10.33 15.97 -7.59
CA ILE A 320 9.26 15.53 -6.69
C ILE A 320 9.59 14.18 -6.05
N ILE A 321 10.07 13.20 -6.81
CA ILE A 321 10.50 11.90 -6.28
C ILE A 321 11.61 12.09 -5.23
N SER A 322 12.63 12.89 -5.56
CA SER A 322 13.73 13.18 -4.64
C SER A 322 13.25 13.86 -3.35
N TRP A 323 12.33 14.82 -3.49
CA TRP A 323 11.72 15.52 -2.37
C TRP A 323 10.87 14.57 -1.51
N LEU A 324 10.05 13.70 -2.12
CA LEU A 324 9.25 12.70 -1.40
C LEU A 324 10.14 11.75 -0.59
N GLY A 325 11.20 11.22 -1.20
CA GLY A 325 12.18 10.38 -0.51
C GLY A 325 12.78 11.09 0.70
N PHE A 326 13.13 12.38 0.55
CA PHE A 326 13.62 13.20 1.67
C PHE A 326 12.55 13.38 2.76
N VAL A 327 11.31 13.69 2.41
CA VAL A 327 10.20 13.86 3.36
C VAL A 327 9.96 12.58 4.16
N VAL A 328 9.84 11.45 3.48
CA VAL A 328 9.60 10.15 4.13
C VAL A 328 10.74 9.82 5.09
N ARG A 329 12.01 9.92 4.65
CA ARG A 329 13.19 9.67 5.50
C ARG A 329 13.28 10.62 6.70
N SER A 330 12.90 11.88 6.54
CA SER A 330 12.97 12.88 7.61
C SER A 330 11.95 12.67 8.72
N VAL A 331 10.83 12.02 8.41
CA VAL A 331 9.75 11.73 9.37
C VAL A 331 9.92 10.34 9.99
N ASP A 332 10.20 9.33 9.17
CA ASP A 332 10.47 7.96 9.61
C ASP A 332 11.42 7.27 8.63
N SER A 333 12.70 7.19 8.98
CA SER A 333 13.72 6.58 8.13
C SER A 333 13.48 5.09 7.90
N SER A 334 12.86 4.38 8.83
CA SER A 334 12.59 2.94 8.69
C SER A 334 11.68 2.61 7.50
N LEU A 335 10.84 3.55 7.08
CA LEU A 335 9.98 3.36 5.92
C LEU A 335 10.71 3.37 4.56
N VAL A 336 11.97 3.78 4.53
CA VAL A 336 12.81 3.77 3.33
C VAL A 336 13.88 2.71 3.42
N ASP A 337 14.55 2.57 4.57
CA ASP A 337 15.68 1.65 4.76
C ASP A 337 15.26 0.17 4.67
N GLU A 338 14.01 -0.17 5.00
CA GLU A 338 13.46 -1.54 4.84
C GLU A 338 13.37 -1.97 3.36
N TRP A 339 13.48 -1.04 2.42
CA TRP A 339 13.26 -1.27 0.99
C TRP A 339 14.54 -1.17 0.14
N GLU A 340 15.63 -0.65 0.72
CA GLU A 340 16.94 -0.55 0.05
C GLU A 340 17.83 -1.80 0.29
N ASN A 341 17.36 -2.79 1.10
CA ASN A 341 18.02 -4.07 1.37
C ASN A 341 17.20 -5.24 0.84
#